data_e6202ddc5f5a4d06eaa06514b2ec3a8f
#
_entry.id   e6202ddc5f5a4d06eaa06514b2ec3a8f
#
_cell.length_a   1.000
_cell.length_b   1.000
_cell.length_c   1.000
_cell.angle_alpha   90.00
_cell.angle_beta   90.00
_cell.angle_gamma   90.00
#
_symmetry.space_group_name_H-M   'P 1'
#
loop_
_entity.id
_entity.type
_entity.pdbx_description
1 polymer ?
#
loop_
_entity_poly.entity_id
_entity_poly.type
_entity_poly.pdbx_seq_one_letter_code
_entity_poly.pdbx_strand_id
1 'polypeptide(L)'
;MEPAFLELADRDQHLLALGDSRSGKTTLLRGLIHGLIDRLTSDELVIALMDVRGALVGDIPDAYLGGHASTSRDARGLASAISGELDKRLADPAGTDSGPRIVVIIDDYDILASGGTDPLRPLLQHLPSARDLRLNIILTRPVAGSSRAMYDVVLQTLRDTGGSTLVMSGERSEGQLLPQLYAEQMLPGRGRFVRRGERPRLVQVADFRPHGSAADEPAEPAEPARPGRYQNQETTNAP
;
A
#
# COMPACT_ATOMS: atom_id res chain seq x y z
N MET A 1 19.22 4.36 12.13
CA MET A 1 18.57 4.60 10.82
C MET A 1 17.61 5.77 11.05
N GLU A 2 17.70 6.84 10.27
CA GLU A 2 16.73 7.93 10.38
C GLU A 2 15.38 7.50 9.81
N PRO A 3 14.25 7.85 10.46
CA PRO A 3 12.93 7.59 9.92
C PRO A 3 12.74 8.35 8.59
N ALA A 4 12.10 7.70 7.62
CA ALA A 4 11.65 8.33 6.38
C ALA A 4 10.14 8.52 6.47
N PHE A 5 9.68 9.75 6.31
CA PHE A 5 8.27 10.10 6.33
C PHE A 5 7.76 10.38 4.91
N LEU A 6 6.52 9.99 4.64
CA LEU A 6 5.78 10.42 3.47
C LEU A 6 5.08 11.74 3.78
N GLU A 7 5.33 12.73 2.95
CA GLU A 7 4.77 14.08 3.08
C GLU A 7 3.64 14.27 2.06
N LEU A 8 2.51 13.58 2.29
CA LEU A 8 1.37 13.54 1.36
C LEU A 8 0.76 14.92 1.06
N ALA A 9 0.95 15.88 1.94
CA ALA A 9 0.47 17.25 1.73
C ALA A 9 1.41 18.09 0.86
N ASP A 10 2.65 17.65 0.67
CA ASP A 10 3.68 18.44 -0.02
C ASP A 10 4.47 17.63 -1.04
N ARG A 11 5.52 16.93 -0.63
CA ARG A 11 6.54 16.36 -1.53
C ARG A 11 6.15 15.02 -2.14
N ASP A 12 5.30 14.26 -1.48
CA ASP A 12 4.91 12.90 -1.86
C ASP A 12 3.41 12.86 -2.17
N GLN A 13 2.96 13.69 -3.12
CA GLN A 13 1.55 13.82 -3.49
C GLN A 13 0.88 12.47 -3.77
N HIS A 14 1.62 11.56 -4.40
CA HIS A 14 1.19 10.21 -4.71
C HIS A 14 2.31 9.22 -4.39
N LEU A 15 1.96 7.95 -4.16
CA LEU A 15 2.94 6.88 -3.97
C LEU A 15 2.66 5.70 -4.88
N LEU A 16 3.66 5.33 -5.65
CA LEU A 16 3.69 4.08 -6.41
C LEU A 16 4.63 3.09 -5.72
N ALA A 17 4.11 1.97 -5.19
CA ALA A 17 4.90 0.93 -4.59
C ALA A 17 4.96 -0.31 -5.50
N LEU A 18 6.15 -0.65 -5.95
CA LEU A 18 6.44 -1.80 -6.80
C LEU A 18 7.09 -2.89 -5.98
N GLY A 19 6.59 -4.11 -6.06
CA GLY A 19 7.18 -5.23 -5.33
C GLY A 19 6.49 -6.55 -5.67
N ASP A 20 7.25 -7.62 -5.77
CA ASP A 20 6.69 -8.94 -6.05
C ASP A 20 5.93 -9.51 -4.85
N SER A 21 5.39 -10.70 -4.99
CA SER A 21 4.68 -11.37 -3.90
C SER A 21 5.54 -11.45 -2.64
N ARG A 22 4.95 -11.20 -1.47
CA ARG A 22 5.61 -11.22 -0.15
C ARG A 22 6.70 -10.15 0.03
N SER A 23 6.80 -9.15 -0.82
CA SER A 23 7.75 -8.04 -0.64
C SER A 23 7.37 -7.09 0.50
N GLY A 24 6.12 -7.12 0.99
CA GLY A 24 5.61 -6.26 2.07
C GLY A 24 4.72 -5.11 1.59
N LYS A 25 4.19 -5.13 0.36
CA LYS A 25 3.28 -4.09 -0.18
C LYS A 25 2.07 -3.84 0.72
N THR A 26 1.33 -4.89 1.04
CA THR A 26 0.13 -4.79 1.90
C THR A 26 0.47 -4.32 3.32
N THR A 27 1.62 -4.73 3.87
CA THR A 27 2.14 -4.23 5.16
C THR A 27 2.44 -2.73 5.08
N LEU A 28 3.01 -2.26 3.97
CA LEU A 28 3.22 -0.83 3.72
C LEU A 28 1.89 -0.08 3.74
N LEU A 29 0.89 -0.55 2.97
CA LEU A 29 -0.43 0.10 2.92
C LEU A 29 -1.10 0.13 4.29
N ARG A 30 -1.06 -0.97 5.03
CA ARG A 30 -1.58 -1.06 6.40
C ARG A 30 -0.92 -0.02 7.30
N GLY A 31 0.41 0.06 7.30
CA GLY A 31 1.15 1.05 8.08
C GLY A 31 0.81 2.50 7.70
N LEU A 32 0.56 2.77 6.42
CA LEU A 32 0.14 4.10 5.95
C LEU A 32 -1.29 4.43 6.39
N ILE A 33 -2.23 3.49 6.30
CA ILE A 33 -3.61 3.64 6.78
C ILE A 33 -3.61 4.03 8.25
N HIS A 34 -2.96 3.23 9.09
CA HIS A 34 -2.89 3.50 10.52
C HIS A 34 -2.18 4.82 10.83
N GLY A 35 -1.06 5.09 10.15
CA GLY A 35 -0.35 6.35 10.33
C GLY A 35 -1.13 7.59 9.90
N LEU A 36 -2.09 7.47 8.99
CA LEU A 36 -3.02 8.54 8.62
C LEU A 36 -4.11 8.73 9.67
N ILE A 37 -4.73 7.63 10.10
CA ILE A 37 -5.80 7.63 11.12
C ILE A 37 -5.29 8.14 12.47
N ASP A 38 -4.05 7.82 12.84
CA ASP A 38 -3.42 8.30 14.08
C ASP A 38 -3.18 9.82 14.08
N ARG A 39 -3.15 10.48 12.93
CA ARG A 39 -2.79 11.90 12.79
C ARG A 39 -3.93 12.79 12.36
N LEU A 40 -4.95 12.25 11.73
CA LEU A 40 -6.07 13.01 11.15
C LEU A 40 -7.39 12.48 11.70
N THR A 41 -8.31 13.37 11.98
CA THR A 41 -9.66 13.01 12.38
C THR A 41 -10.51 12.57 11.17
N SER A 42 -11.66 11.95 11.41
CA SER A 42 -12.59 11.57 10.34
C SER A 42 -13.17 12.76 9.57
N ASP A 43 -13.16 13.96 10.15
CA ASP A 43 -13.56 15.19 9.46
C ASP A 43 -12.46 15.73 8.52
N GLU A 44 -11.22 15.28 8.73
CA GLU A 44 -10.04 15.71 7.96
C GLU A 44 -9.59 14.71 6.91
N LEU A 45 -10.02 13.43 7.02
CA LEU A 45 -9.55 12.32 6.19
C LEU A 45 -10.71 11.43 5.75
N VAL A 46 -10.75 11.15 4.46
CA VAL A 46 -11.57 10.10 3.85
C VAL A 46 -10.68 9.15 3.07
N ILE A 47 -10.78 7.86 3.32
CA ILE A 47 -10.04 6.81 2.63
C ILE A 47 -10.98 6.07 1.68
N ALA A 48 -10.64 6.04 0.40
CA ALA A 48 -11.27 5.18 -0.60
C ALA A 48 -10.39 3.96 -0.84
N LEU A 49 -10.89 2.77 -0.53
CA LEU A 49 -10.14 1.52 -0.62
C LEU A 49 -10.51 0.74 -1.88
N MET A 50 -9.51 0.39 -2.69
CA MET A 50 -9.64 -0.54 -3.81
C MET A 50 -8.76 -1.77 -3.53
N ASP A 51 -9.37 -2.85 -3.06
CA ASP A 51 -8.67 -4.05 -2.58
C ASP A 51 -9.40 -5.31 -3.05
N VAL A 52 -8.86 -5.93 -4.10
CA VAL A 52 -9.45 -7.14 -4.72
C VAL A 52 -9.39 -8.34 -3.79
N ARG A 53 -8.39 -8.40 -2.91
CA ARG A 53 -8.16 -9.55 -2.03
C ARG A 53 -8.83 -9.41 -0.67
N GLY A 54 -9.32 -8.22 -0.34
CA GLY A 54 -9.93 -7.94 0.96
C GLY A 54 -8.95 -7.96 2.14
N ALA A 55 -7.65 -7.76 1.86
CA ALA A 55 -6.62 -7.86 2.90
C ALA A 55 -6.56 -6.65 3.86
N LEU A 56 -7.18 -5.53 3.46
CA LEU A 56 -7.15 -4.25 4.18
C LEU A 56 -8.54 -3.78 4.67
N VAL A 57 -9.60 -4.53 4.39
CA VAL A 57 -10.99 -4.12 4.70
C VAL A 57 -11.20 -3.83 6.19
N GLY A 58 -10.57 -4.60 7.08
CA GLY A 58 -10.68 -4.43 8.53
C GLY A 58 -9.74 -3.38 9.13
N ASP A 59 -8.85 -2.81 8.33
CA ASP A 59 -7.83 -1.86 8.81
C ASP A 59 -8.36 -0.40 8.83
N ILE A 60 -9.53 -0.12 8.22
CA ILE A 60 -10.10 1.23 8.11
C ILE A 60 -11.43 1.27 8.89
N PRO A 61 -11.52 2.05 9.98
CA PRO A 61 -12.80 2.26 10.67
C PRO A 61 -13.82 2.94 9.77
N ASP A 62 -15.10 2.60 9.95
CA ASP A 62 -16.22 3.11 9.12
C ASP A 62 -16.26 4.64 9.03
N ALA A 63 -15.86 5.35 10.09
CA ALA A 63 -15.84 6.81 10.12
C ALA A 63 -14.85 7.43 9.11
N TYR A 64 -13.83 6.68 8.67
CA TYR A 64 -12.84 7.11 7.69
C TYR A 64 -13.08 6.54 6.29
N LEU A 65 -13.93 5.50 6.18
CA LEU A 65 -14.11 4.77 4.93
C LEU A 65 -15.13 5.49 4.03
N GLY A 66 -14.64 6.14 2.98
CA GLY A 66 -15.47 6.79 1.95
C GLY A 66 -16.05 5.82 0.92
N GLY A 67 -15.52 4.60 0.85
CA GLY A 67 -16.01 3.54 -0.03
C GLY A 67 -14.96 2.44 -0.23
N HIS A 68 -15.47 1.23 -0.55
CA HIS A 68 -14.65 0.06 -0.84
C HIS A 68 -15.03 -0.55 -2.18
N ALA A 69 -14.03 -0.96 -2.96
CA ALA A 69 -14.20 -1.64 -4.24
C ALA A 69 -13.28 -2.87 -4.33
N SER A 70 -13.86 -4.01 -4.68
CA SER A 70 -13.15 -5.29 -4.87
C SER A 70 -13.13 -5.75 -6.33
N THR A 71 -13.80 -5.04 -7.24
CA THR A 71 -13.82 -5.34 -8.68
C THR A 71 -13.44 -4.11 -9.49
N SER A 72 -12.97 -4.30 -10.73
CA SER A 72 -12.65 -3.20 -11.65
C SER A 72 -13.86 -2.30 -11.93
N ARG A 73 -15.08 -2.86 -11.94
CA ARG A 73 -16.32 -2.10 -12.14
C ARG A 73 -16.58 -1.19 -10.94
N ASP A 74 -16.52 -1.73 -9.72
CA ASP A 74 -16.79 -0.98 -8.49
C ASP A 74 -15.69 0.08 -8.27
N ALA A 75 -14.43 -0.26 -8.56
CA ALA A 75 -13.30 0.68 -8.50
C ALA A 75 -13.51 1.88 -9.43
N ARG A 76 -14.01 1.64 -10.66
CA ARG A 76 -14.37 2.73 -11.57
C ARG A 76 -15.54 3.55 -11.04
N GLY A 77 -16.58 2.91 -10.49
CA GLY A 77 -17.70 3.60 -9.86
C GLY A 77 -17.24 4.51 -8.73
N LEU A 78 -16.38 3.99 -7.85
CA LEU A 78 -15.79 4.74 -6.76
C LEU A 78 -14.92 5.90 -7.27
N ALA A 79 -14.06 5.66 -8.26
CA ALA A 79 -13.26 6.71 -8.88
C ALA A 79 -14.13 7.80 -9.54
N SER A 80 -15.26 7.42 -10.17
CA SER A 80 -16.20 8.39 -10.74
C SER A 80 -16.92 9.22 -9.66
N ALA A 81 -17.29 8.61 -8.54
CA ALA A 81 -17.88 9.33 -7.41
C ALA A 81 -16.89 10.35 -6.81
N ILE A 82 -15.62 9.93 -6.64
CA ILE A 82 -14.54 10.83 -6.18
C ILE A 82 -14.34 11.97 -7.20
N SER A 83 -14.29 11.66 -8.50
CA SER A 83 -14.18 12.69 -9.55
C SER A 83 -15.30 13.73 -9.44
N GLY A 84 -16.56 13.29 -9.26
CA GLY A 84 -17.68 14.20 -9.08
C GLY A 84 -17.58 15.07 -7.81
N GLU A 85 -16.98 14.58 -6.74
CA GLU A 85 -16.68 15.38 -5.56
C GLU A 85 -15.58 16.42 -5.83
N LEU A 86 -14.53 16.02 -6.54
CA LEU A 86 -13.45 16.92 -6.92
C LEU A 86 -13.92 18.01 -7.89
N ASP A 87 -14.86 17.70 -8.81
CA ASP A 87 -15.50 18.68 -9.69
C ASP A 87 -16.26 19.74 -8.89
N LYS A 88 -16.95 19.36 -7.82
CA LYS A 88 -17.62 20.32 -6.93
C LYS A 88 -16.63 21.25 -6.23
N ARG A 89 -15.51 20.70 -5.75
CA ARG A 89 -14.44 21.50 -5.13
C ARG A 89 -13.82 22.50 -6.12
N LEU A 90 -13.63 22.09 -7.36
CA LEU A 90 -13.16 23.00 -8.42
C LEU A 90 -14.17 24.12 -8.75
N ALA A 91 -15.46 23.82 -8.67
CA ALA A 91 -16.52 24.79 -8.93
C ALA A 91 -16.72 25.80 -7.78
N ASP A 92 -16.30 25.46 -6.56
CA ASP A 92 -16.31 26.32 -5.37
C ASP A 92 -14.88 26.55 -4.85
N PRO A 93 -14.20 27.61 -5.32
CA PRO A 93 -12.83 27.88 -4.90
C PRO A 93 -12.67 28.18 -3.40
N ALA A 94 -13.73 28.60 -2.72
CA ALA A 94 -13.74 28.75 -1.26
C ALA A 94 -13.83 27.39 -0.54
N GLY A 95 -14.41 26.38 -1.21
CA GLY A 95 -14.57 25.02 -0.71
C GLY A 95 -13.36 24.11 -0.94
N THR A 96 -12.42 24.45 -1.84
CA THR A 96 -11.27 23.58 -2.15
C THR A 96 -10.40 23.26 -0.95
N ASP A 97 -10.30 24.18 0.00
CA ASP A 97 -9.47 24.03 1.20
C ASP A 97 -10.28 23.56 2.44
N SER A 98 -11.60 23.48 2.35
CA SER A 98 -12.50 23.18 3.48
C SER A 98 -12.89 21.69 3.58
N GLY A 99 -12.71 20.91 2.51
CA GLY A 99 -13.09 19.49 2.49
C GLY A 99 -12.02 18.55 3.08
N PRO A 100 -12.39 17.32 3.49
CA PRO A 100 -11.44 16.33 3.96
C PRO A 100 -10.44 15.96 2.86
N ARG A 101 -9.23 15.56 3.26
CA ARG A 101 -8.26 14.93 2.37
C ARG A 101 -8.82 13.59 1.89
N ILE A 102 -8.80 13.37 0.59
CA ILE A 102 -9.21 12.10 -0.01
C ILE A 102 -7.94 11.30 -0.33
N VAL A 103 -7.80 10.13 0.30
CA VAL A 103 -6.70 9.21 0.03
C VAL A 103 -7.25 7.95 -0.63
N VAL A 104 -6.91 7.74 -1.89
CA VAL A 104 -7.27 6.54 -2.64
C VAL A 104 -6.17 5.51 -2.46
N ILE A 105 -6.48 4.41 -1.79
CA ILE A 105 -5.55 3.30 -1.53
C ILE A 105 -5.91 2.12 -2.41
N ILE A 106 -4.93 1.62 -3.17
CA ILE A 106 -5.14 0.57 -4.15
C ILE A 106 -4.11 -0.53 -3.94
N ASP A 107 -4.55 -1.73 -3.55
CA ASP A 107 -3.68 -2.90 -3.50
C ASP A 107 -3.82 -3.74 -4.78
N ASP A 108 -2.67 -4.14 -5.35
CA ASP A 108 -2.56 -4.91 -6.59
C ASP A 108 -3.32 -4.25 -7.78
N TYR A 109 -3.00 -2.99 -8.08
CA TYR A 109 -3.60 -2.19 -9.17
C TYR A 109 -3.64 -2.90 -10.53
N ASP A 110 -2.64 -3.70 -10.86
CA ASP A 110 -2.56 -4.48 -12.10
C ASP A 110 -3.75 -5.43 -12.28
N ILE A 111 -4.28 -5.99 -11.20
CA ILE A 111 -5.47 -6.86 -11.22
C ILE A 111 -6.71 -6.02 -11.61
N LEU A 112 -6.88 -4.84 -11.02
CA LEU A 112 -8.00 -3.95 -11.32
C LEU A 112 -7.94 -3.39 -12.73
N ALA A 113 -6.74 -3.13 -13.26
CA ALA A 113 -6.52 -2.58 -14.61
C ALA A 113 -6.54 -3.67 -15.70
N SER A 114 -6.55 -4.96 -15.37
CA SER A 114 -6.43 -6.08 -16.32
C SER A 114 -7.59 -6.20 -17.33
N GLY A 115 -8.74 -5.60 -17.05
CA GLY A 115 -9.95 -5.64 -17.87
C GLY A 115 -9.97 -4.70 -19.10
N GLY A 116 -8.84 -4.09 -19.47
CA GLY A 116 -8.73 -3.20 -20.64
C GLY A 116 -9.32 -1.80 -20.43
N THR A 117 -9.89 -1.52 -19.27
CA THR A 117 -10.39 -0.21 -18.92
C THR A 117 -9.86 0.19 -17.55
N ASP A 118 -8.97 1.17 -17.54
CA ASP A 118 -8.35 1.67 -16.33
C ASP A 118 -9.39 2.22 -15.34
N PRO A 119 -9.47 1.68 -14.11
CA PRO A 119 -10.43 2.15 -13.12
C PRO A 119 -10.14 3.57 -12.63
N LEU A 120 -8.90 4.05 -12.68
CA LEU A 120 -8.51 5.39 -12.22
C LEU A 120 -8.68 6.48 -13.29
N ARG A 121 -9.07 6.12 -14.53
CA ARG A 121 -9.24 7.08 -15.61
C ARG A 121 -10.10 8.30 -15.24
N PRO A 122 -11.21 8.19 -14.47
CA PRO A 122 -11.98 9.36 -14.06
C PRO A 122 -11.18 10.38 -13.23
N LEU A 123 -10.11 9.96 -12.55
CA LEU A 123 -9.31 10.84 -11.69
C LEU A 123 -8.19 11.56 -12.44
N LEU A 124 -7.85 11.14 -13.67
CA LEU A 124 -6.71 11.69 -14.41
C LEU A 124 -6.78 13.21 -14.58
N GLN A 125 -7.96 13.75 -14.87
CA GLN A 125 -8.16 15.18 -15.08
C GLN A 125 -7.88 16.02 -13.81
N HIS A 126 -7.95 15.43 -12.62
CA HIS A 126 -7.76 16.11 -11.33
C HIS A 126 -6.32 16.03 -10.83
N LEU A 127 -5.49 15.12 -11.37
CA LEU A 127 -4.13 14.89 -10.88
C LEU A 127 -3.23 16.15 -10.96
N PRO A 128 -3.31 16.99 -11.99
CA PRO A 128 -2.53 18.23 -12.03
C PRO A 128 -2.84 19.19 -10.88
N SER A 129 -4.09 19.19 -10.36
CA SER A 129 -4.55 20.01 -9.24
C SER A 129 -4.71 19.21 -7.95
N ALA A 130 -4.15 18.01 -7.87
CA ALA A 130 -4.39 17.07 -6.76
C ALA A 130 -4.00 17.65 -5.39
N ARG A 131 -2.96 18.49 -5.34
CA ARG A 131 -2.53 19.17 -4.12
C ARG A 131 -3.64 20.11 -3.59
N ASP A 132 -4.14 20.98 -4.44
CA ASP A 132 -5.17 21.97 -4.08
C ASP A 132 -6.50 21.28 -3.75
N LEU A 133 -6.78 20.17 -4.44
CA LEU A 133 -7.96 19.34 -4.22
C LEU A 133 -7.82 18.39 -3.02
N ARG A 134 -6.65 18.36 -2.37
CA ARG A 134 -6.34 17.45 -1.26
C ARG A 134 -6.53 15.98 -1.62
N LEU A 135 -6.21 15.61 -2.88
CA LEU A 135 -6.27 14.23 -3.39
C LEU A 135 -4.91 13.56 -3.32
N ASN A 136 -4.83 12.39 -2.73
CA ASN A 136 -3.65 11.53 -2.77
C ASN A 136 -4.01 10.15 -3.33
N ILE A 137 -3.13 9.57 -4.12
CA ILE A 137 -3.27 8.20 -4.63
C ILE A 137 -2.05 7.40 -4.19
N ILE A 138 -2.31 6.29 -3.51
CA ILE A 138 -1.30 5.34 -3.05
C ILE A 138 -1.64 4.00 -3.68
N LEU A 139 -0.80 3.49 -4.57
CA LEU A 139 -1.07 2.23 -5.22
C LEU A 139 0.11 1.28 -5.18
N THR A 140 -0.20 -0.01 -5.12
CA THR A 140 0.77 -1.08 -5.24
C THR A 140 0.57 -1.87 -6.52
N ARG A 141 1.66 -2.48 -7.01
CA ARG A 141 1.63 -3.46 -8.08
C ARG A 141 2.87 -4.37 -8.02
N PRO A 142 2.88 -5.53 -8.70
CA PRO A 142 4.07 -6.34 -8.82
C PRO A 142 5.16 -5.63 -9.64
N VAL A 143 6.42 -5.99 -9.42
CA VAL A 143 7.55 -5.60 -10.29
C VAL A 143 7.38 -6.22 -11.67
N ALA A 144 6.89 -7.46 -11.73
CA ALA A 144 6.61 -8.16 -12.98
C ALA A 144 5.73 -7.33 -13.91
N GLY A 145 6.20 -7.11 -15.14
CA GLY A 145 5.53 -6.29 -16.16
C GLY A 145 5.56 -4.77 -15.89
N SER A 146 6.21 -4.32 -14.80
CA SER A 146 6.21 -2.90 -14.44
C SER A 146 7.00 -2.03 -15.41
N SER A 147 8.07 -2.53 -16.03
CA SER A 147 8.82 -1.77 -17.04
C SER A 147 7.95 -1.33 -18.21
N ARG A 148 7.02 -2.18 -18.65
CA ARG A 148 6.04 -1.82 -19.70
C ARG A 148 4.93 -0.93 -19.15
N ALA A 149 4.45 -1.22 -17.95
CA ALA A 149 3.38 -0.46 -17.33
C ALA A 149 3.82 0.96 -16.95
N MET A 150 5.12 1.25 -16.81
CA MET A 150 5.60 2.63 -16.63
C MET A 150 5.23 3.56 -17.79
N TYR A 151 4.80 3.01 -18.93
CA TYR A 151 4.23 3.77 -20.07
C TYR A 151 2.70 3.90 -20.01
N ASP A 152 2.05 3.33 -19.02
CA ASP A 152 0.62 3.54 -18.76
C ASP A 152 0.37 5.00 -18.37
N VAL A 153 -0.69 5.59 -18.94
CA VAL A 153 -0.99 7.02 -18.80
C VAL A 153 -1.25 7.40 -17.33
N VAL A 154 -1.89 6.53 -16.56
CA VAL A 154 -2.16 6.80 -15.13
C VAL A 154 -0.87 6.82 -14.34
N LEU A 155 -0.02 5.80 -14.50
CA LEU A 155 1.25 5.72 -13.78
C LEU A 155 2.21 6.85 -14.17
N GLN A 156 2.22 7.24 -15.45
CA GLN A 156 2.98 8.40 -15.91
C GLN A 156 2.47 9.68 -15.25
N THR A 157 1.14 9.91 -15.32
CA THR A 157 0.54 11.12 -14.75
C THR A 157 0.80 11.21 -13.24
N LEU A 158 0.62 10.12 -12.49
CA LEU A 158 0.92 10.08 -11.04
C LEU A 158 2.37 10.49 -10.75
N ARG A 159 3.32 10.00 -11.53
CA ARG A 159 4.74 10.34 -11.36
C ARG A 159 5.04 11.79 -11.75
N ASP A 160 4.40 12.29 -12.79
CA ASP A 160 4.62 13.65 -13.30
C ASP A 160 4.00 14.71 -12.38
N THR A 161 2.94 14.36 -11.66
CA THR A 161 2.22 15.23 -10.73
C THR A 161 2.68 15.14 -9.27
N GLY A 162 3.91 14.73 -9.04
CA GLY A 162 4.52 14.71 -7.70
C GLY A 162 4.47 13.34 -7.00
N GLY A 163 4.34 12.26 -7.78
CA GLY A 163 4.39 10.91 -7.24
C GLY A 163 5.80 10.47 -6.86
N SER A 164 5.95 9.93 -5.66
CA SER A 164 7.13 9.19 -5.22
C SER A 164 7.00 7.71 -5.55
N THR A 165 8.12 7.02 -5.68
CA THR A 165 8.13 5.58 -5.99
C THR A 165 8.93 4.82 -4.95
N LEU A 166 8.38 3.70 -4.47
CA LEU A 166 9.07 2.72 -3.65
C LEU A 166 9.23 1.43 -4.45
N VAL A 167 10.46 1.06 -4.76
CA VAL A 167 10.79 -0.23 -5.40
C VAL A 167 11.27 -1.19 -4.34
N MET A 168 10.42 -2.19 -4.05
CA MET A 168 10.68 -3.26 -3.08
C MET A 168 11.31 -4.48 -3.80
N SER A 169 11.35 -5.63 -3.13
CA SER A 169 11.90 -6.85 -3.71
C SER A 169 11.25 -7.24 -5.04
N GLY A 170 12.05 -7.59 -6.02
CA GLY A 170 11.60 -8.05 -7.33
C GLY A 170 12.76 -8.49 -8.24
N GLU A 171 12.40 -9.03 -9.41
CA GLU A 171 13.37 -9.57 -10.35
C GLU A 171 14.02 -8.46 -11.20
N ARG A 172 15.36 -8.47 -11.27
CA ARG A 172 16.13 -7.53 -12.08
C ARG A 172 15.86 -7.67 -13.60
N SER A 173 15.47 -8.87 -14.02
CA SER A 173 15.15 -9.20 -15.42
C SER A 173 13.96 -8.44 -15.98
N GLU A 174 13.10 -7.86 -15.13
CA GLU A 174 11.98 -7.02 -15.53
C GLU A 174 12.40 -5.69 -16.19
N GLY A 175 13.69 -5.38 -16.17
CA GLY A 175 14.25 -4.20 -16.81
C GLY A 175 14.33 -2.98 -15.91
N GLN A 176 14.55 -1.84 -16.53
CA GLN A 176 14.68 -0.57 -15.83
C GLN A 176 13.30 -0.02 -15.48
N LEU A 177 13.06 0.21 -14.19
CA LEU A 177 11.79 0.72 -13.67
C LEU A 177 11.77 2.26 -13.61
N LEU A 178 12.88 2.86 -13.20
CA LEU A 178 13.12 4.30 -13.17
C LEU A 178 14.52 4.59 -13.71
N PRO A 179 14.87 5.83 -14.06
CA PRO A 179 16.21 6.16 -14.48
C PRO A 179 17.26 5.62 -13.48
N GLN A 180 18.14 4.74 -13.97
CA GLN A 180 19.21 4.07 -13.19
C GLN A 180 18.71 3.18 -12.03
N LEU A 181 17.44 2.81 -11.98
CA LEU A 181 16.89 1.94 -10.96
C LEU A 181 16.26 0.68 -11.57
N TYR A 182 16.73 -0.46 -11.10
CA TYR A 182 16.24 -1.80 -11.38
C TYR A 182 15.72 -2.41 -10.08
N ALA A 183 14.79 -3.35 -10.19
CA ALA A 183 14.44 -4.17 -9.04
C ALA A 183 15.62 -5.07 -8.64
N GLU A 184 15.68 -5.44 -7.41
CA GLU A 184 16.61 -6.41 -6.85
C GLU A 184 15.94 -7.23 -5.75
N GLN A 185 16.43 -8.43 -5.49
CA GLN A 185 15.94 -9.24 -4.40
C GLN A 185 16.31 -8.60 -3.06
N MET A 186 15.30 -8.36 -2.23
CA MET A 186 15.46 -7.74 -0.91
C MET A 186 14.66 -8.50 0.15
N LEU A 187 14.99 -8.29 1.40
CA LEU A 187 14.17 -8.76 2.52
C LEU A 187 12.79 -8.11 2.50
N PRO A 188 11.73 -8.80 2.99
CA PRO A 188 10.40 -8.22 3.09
C PRO A 188 10.40 -6.85 3.79
N GLY A 189 9.63 -5.92 3.25
CA GLY A 189 9.54 -4.56 3.76
C GLY A 189 10.72 -3.66 3.38
N ARG A 190 11.77 -4.18 2.77
CA ARG A 190 12.90 -3.37 2.31
C ARG A 190 12.70 -2.91 0.88
N GLY A 191 13.10 -1.66 0.60
CA GLY A 191 12.98 -1.10 -0.74
C GLY A 191 13.83 0.15 -0.95
N ARG A 192 13.88 0.60 -2.21
CA ARG A 192 14.49 1.86 -2.62
C ARG A 192 13.42 2.89 -2.85
N PHE A 193 13.37 3.89 -2.00
CA PHE A 193 12.46 5.01 -2.08
C PHE A 193 13.08 6.12 -2.93
N VAL A 194 12.31 6.63 -3.89
CA VAL A 194 12.73 7.62 -4.88
C VAL A 194 11.74 8.75 -4.93
N ARG A 195 12.18 9.96 -4.66
CA ARG A 195 11.49 11.22 -4.94
C ARG A 195 12.01 11.82 -6.24
N ARG A 196 11.19 12.62 -6.90
CA ARG A 196 11.61 13.33 -8.11
C ARG A 196 12.83 14.22 -7.84
N GLY A 197 13.89 14.02 -8.62
CA GLY A 197 15.14 14.79 -8.47
C GLY A 197 16.07 14.33 -7.34
N GLU A 198 15.68 13.32 -6.56
CA GLU A 198 16.51 12.75 -5.49
C GLU A 198 17.13 11.40 -5.88
N ARG A 199 18.24 11.06 -5.23
CA ARG A 199 18.84 9.73 -5.38
C ARG A 199 18.01 8.69 -4.61
N PRO A 200 17.94 7.45 -5.11
CA PRO A 200 17.27 6.36 -4.40
C PRO A 200 17.83 6.17 -2.98
N ARG A 201 16.95 6.13 -1.99
CA ARG A 201 17.30 5.86 -0.58
C ARG A 201 16.83 4.46 -0.20
N LEU A 202 17.70 3.69 0.45
CA LEU A 202 17.31 2.40 1.02
C LEU A 202 16.44 2.66 2.26
N VAL A 203 15.26 2.07 2.29
CA VAL A 203 14.30 2.18 3.39
C VAL A 203 13.84 0.80 3.86
N GLN A 204 13.39 0.73 5.11
CA GLN A 204 12.69 -0.41 5.68
C GLN A 204 11.30 0.07 6.10
N VAL A 205 10.26 -0.56 5.57
CA VAL A 205 8.88 -0.33 6.01
C VAL A 205 8.76 -0.81 7.45
N ALA A 206 8.16 0.01 8.31
CA ALA A 206 7.85 -0.38 9.67
C ALA A 206 6.81 -1.51 9.67
N ASP A 207 7.01 -2.51 10.51
CA ASP A 207 6.01 -3.54 10.76
C ASP A 207 5.01 -2.95 11.76
N PHE A 208 3.88 -2.53 11.25
CA PHE A 208 2.80 -2.02 12.08
C PHE A 208 1.99 -3.21 12.60
N ARG A 209 2.10 -3.48 13.89
CA ARG A 209 1.21 -4.41 14.60
C ARG A 209 0.28 -3.59 15.46
N PRO A 210 -1.06 -3.75 15.32
CA PRO A 210 -2.00 -3.12 16.24
C PRO A 210 -1.66 -3.53 17.69
N HIS A 211 -1.62 -2.59 18.60
CA HIS A 211 -1.48 -2.88 20.02
C HIS A 211 -2.62 -3.80 20.45
N GLY A 212 -2.30 -5.01 20.95
CA GLY A 212 -3.29 -6.01 21.36
C GLY A 212 -3.50 -7.19 20.40
N SER A 213 -2.69 -7.37 19.36
CA SER A 213 -2.70 -8.63 18.61
C SER A 213 -2.07 -9.72 19.47
N ALA A 214 -2.70 -10.91 19.54
CA ALA A 214 -2.29 -12.07 20.35
C ALA A 214 -0.86 -12.62 20.10
N ALA A 215 -0.04 -11.91 19.34
CA ALA A 215 1.37 -12.22 19.10
C ALA A 215 2.32 -11.53 20.09
N ASP A 216 1.81 -10.70 21.02
CA ASP A 216 2.61 -10.08 22.10
C ASP A 216 2.70 -10.90 23.38
N GLU A 217 2.07 -12.08 23.44
CA GLU A 217 2.36 -13.03 24.50
C GLU A 217 3.75 -13.63 24.24
N PRO A 218 4.71 -13.43 25.16
CA PRO A 218 6.00 -14.13 25.06
C PRO A 218 5.71 -15.62 25.08
N ALA A 219 6.20 -16.35 24.06
CA ALA A 219 6.06 -17.79 24.02
C ALA A 219 6.50 -18.37 25.36
N GLU A 220 5.56 -18.99 26.08
CA GLU A 220 5.86 -19.69 27.33
C GLU A 220 7.01 -20.67 27.05
N PRO A 221 8.09 -20.67 27.84
CA PRO A 221 9.20 -21.59 27.60
C PRO A 221 8.68 -23.01 27.68
N ALA A 222 8.85 -23.76 26.60
CA ALA A 222 8.44 -25.15 26.50
C ALA A 222 8.97 -25.92 27.72
N GLU A 223 8.05 -26.49 28.50
CA GLU A 223 8.40 -27.33 29.66
C GLU A 223 9.32 -28.47 29.16
N PRO A 224 10.48 -28.71 29.82
CA PRO A 224 11.39 -29.76 29.37
C PRO A 224 10.69 -31.12 29.45
N ALA A 225 10.70 -31.85 28.37
CA ALA A 225 10.11 -33.18 28.25
C ALA A 225 10.63 -34.08 29.41
N ARG A 226 9.73 -34.59 30.22
CA ARG A 226 10.06 -35.56 31.27
C ARG A 226 10.64 -36.82 30.63
N PRO A 227 11.78 -37.35 31.14
CA PRO A 227 12.36 -38.56 30.57
C PRO A 227 11.42 -39.73 30.79
N GLY A 228 11.05 -40.38 29.70
CA GLY A 228 10.21 -41.57 29.71
C GLY A 228 10.86 -42.72 30.51
N ARG A 229 10.09 -43.28 31.46
CA ARG A 229 10.49 -44.52 32.16
C ARG A 229 10.56 -45.66 31.15
N TYR A 230 11.75 -46.18 30.96
CA TYR A 230 11.93 -47.47 30.28
C TYR A 230 11.31 -48.57 31.15
N GLN A 231 10.27 -49.23 30.66
CA GLN A 231 9.79 -50.50 31.24
C GLN A 231 10.68 -51.66 30.74
N ASN A 232 11.44 -52.26 31.64
CA ASN A 232 12.14 -53.49 31.39
C ASN A 232 11.10 -54.63 31.16
N GLN A 233 11.05 -55.16 29.92
CA GLN A 233 10.39 -56.42 29.67
C GLN A 233 11.35 -57.55 30.05
N GLU A 234 11.07 -58.18 31.17
CA GLU A 234 11.68 -59.49 31.54
C GLU A 234 11.18 -60.55 30.60
N THR A 235 12.09 -61.10 29.84
CA THR A 235 11.90 -62.34 29.08
C THR A 235 11.95 -63.55 30.01
N THR A 236 10.78 -64.06 30.40
CA THR A 236 10.69 -65.38 31.06
C THR A 236 10.79 -66.48 30.01
N ASN A 237 11.94 -67.19 30.05
CA ASN A 237 12.14 -68.44 29.34
C ASN A 237 11.91 -69.57 30.37
N ALA A 238 11.05 -70.50 30.13
CA ALA A 238 10.89 -71.74 30.91
C ALA A 238 10.30 -72.83 30.01
N PRO A 239 10.49 -74.10 30.37
CA PRO A 239 11.24 -75.15 29.69
C PRO A 239 10.40 -75.95 28.66
#